data_8275a9f866ad8f99fd7cdc3a37ebfce7
#
_entry.id   8275a9f866ad8f99fd7cdc3a37ebfce7
#
_cell.length_a   1.000
_cell.length_b   1.000
_cell.length_c   1.000
_cell.angle_alpha   90.00
_cell.angle_beta   90.00
_cell.angle_gamma   90.00
#
_symmetry.space_group_name_H-M   'P 1'
#
loop_
_entity.id
_entity.type
_entity.pdbx_description
1 polymer ?
#
loop_
_entity_poly.entity_id
_entity_poly.type
_entity_poly.pdbx_seq_one_letter_code
_entity_poly.pdbx_strand_id
1 'polypeptide(L)'
;MLAPGLLGALSSGAQALQPPTGVVVLTVGGRVRNTNDGRRAQFDMPMLEGLPQHSTVTRTPGFAQARRFTGPLLRDVLAAAGAQGTLLRLVALNDYQVDMPYDDAQRHDVIVARLLDDKPMAVRDKGPLFVIYPFDARPELRSAVYYSRSAWQLRTIEVL
;
A
#
# COMPACT_ATOMS: atom_id res chain seq x y z
N MET A 1 -29.09 41.72 21.87
CA MET A 1 -27.86 41.00 22.25
C MET A 1 -27.59 39.89 21.28
N LEU A 2 -26.63 40.13 20.38
CA LEU A 2 -26.18 39.12 19.41
C LEU A 2 -24.90 38.50 19.94
N ALA A 3 -24.92 37.18 20.21
CA ALA A 3 -23.72 36.45 20.54
C ALA A 3 -22.90 36.20 19.26
N PRO A 4 -21.59 36.45 19.23
CA PRO A 4 -20.78 36.08 18.08
C PRO A 4 -20.59 34.59 18.09
N GLY A 5 -21.10 33.94 17.03
CA GLY A 5 -20.80 32.55 16.77
C GLY A 5 -19.31 32.37 16.51
N LEU A 6 -18.65 31.60 17.36
CA LEU A 6 -17.32 31.09 17.06
C LEU A 6 -17.43 30.11 15.89
N LEU A 7 -17.08 30.56 14.71
CA LEU A 7 -16.70 29.64 13.64
C LEU A 7 -15.36 29.02 14.05
N GLY A 8 -15.44 27.82 14.58
CA GLY A 8 -14.26 26.99 14.76
C GLY A 8 -13.71 26.64 13.39
N ALA A 9 -12.59 27.24 13.02
CA ALA A 9 -11.81 26.83 11.88
C ALA A 9 -11.33 25.40 12.14
N LEU A 10 -11.92 24.42 11.45
CA LEU A 10 -11.38 23.07 11.38
C LEU A 10 -10.06 23.17 10.63
N SER A 11 -8.97 23.30 11.38
CA SER A 11 -7.65 23.15 10.80
C SER A 11 -7.51 21.71 10.34
N SER A 12 -7.54 21.52 9.04
CA SER A 12 -7.21 20.27 8.36
C SER A 12 -5.69 20.03 8.53
N GLY A 13 -5.25 19.80 9.75
CA GLY A 13 -3.87 19.46 10.05
C GLY A 13 -3.56 18.03 9.65
N ALA A 14 -2.35 17.81 9.11
CA ALA A 14 -1.84 16.45 8.91
C ALA A 14 -1.93 15.68 10.23
N GLN A 15 -2.60 14.52 10.22
CA GLN A 15 -2.64 13.64 11.39
C GLN A 15 -1.36 12.80 11.42
N ALA A 16 -0.60 12.89 12.51
CA ALA A 16 0.52 12.00 12.73
C ALA A 16 0.00 10.56 12.86
N LEU A 17 0.66 9.63 12.16
CA LEU A 17 0.43 8.21 12.36
C LEU A 17 0.88 7.80 13.76
N GLN A 18 0.18 6.84 14.34
CA GLN A 18 0.65 6.20 15.56
C GLN A 18 2.01 5.52 15.31
N PRO A 19 2.94 5.56 16.27
CA PRO A 19 4.18 4.82 16.14
C PRO A 19 3.92 3.32 16.00
N PRO A 20 4.71 2.60 15.18
CA PRO A 20 4.60 1.16 15.12
C PRO A 20 4.99 0.54 16.47
N THR A 21 4.28 -0.49 16.89
CA THR A 21 4.56 -1.22 18.14
C THR A 21 5.38 -2.48 17.89
N GLY A 22 5.44 -2.92 16.65
CA GLY A 22 6.19 -4.11 16.22
C GLY A 22 7.21 -3.78 15.15
N VAL A 23 7.70 -4.83 14.49
CA VAL A 23 8.68 -4.70 13.41
C VAL A 23 8.04 -3.94 12.23
N VAL A 24 8.73 -2.92 11.73
CA VAL A 24 8.31 -2.19 10.54
C VAL A 24 8.45 -3.09 9.32
N VAL A 25 7.34 -3.30 8.61
CA VAL A 25 7.31 -4.13 7.40
C VAL A 25 7.16 -3.30 6.12
N LEU A 26 6.68 -2.06 6.23
CA LEU A 26 6.52 -1.16 5.10
C LEU A 26 6.86 0.27 5.51
N THR A 27 7.64 0.94 4.69
CA THR A 27 7.93 2.37 4.84
C THR A 27 7.44 3.12 3.60
N VAL A 28 6.64 4.15 3.81
CA VAL A 28 6.18 5.05 2.76
C VAL A 28 6.86 6.39 2.95
N GLY A 29 7.70 6.76 2.01
CA GLY A 29 8.48 7.99 2.05
C GLY A 29 8.17 8.94 0.91
N GLY A 30 8.97 10.00 0.81
CA GLY A 30 8.78 11.03 -0.21
C GLY A 30 7.68 12.01 0.13
N ARG A 31 6.75 12.23 -0.78
CA ARG A 31 5.68 13.21 -0.61
C ARG A 31 4.55 12.67 0.27
N VAL A 32 4.81 12.57 1.57
CA VAL A 32 3.87 12.11 2.60
C VAL A 32 3.71 13.18 3.68
N ARG A 33 2.51 13.29 4.23
CA ARG A 33 2.17 14.30 5.25
C ARG A 33 2.00 13.69 6.63
N ASN A 34 1.56 12.45 6.72
CA ASN A 34 1.33 11.73 7.97
C ASN A 34 2.53 10.83 8.25
N THR A 35 3.37 11.24 9.17
CA THR A 35 4.63 10.55 9.47
C THR A 35 4.67 10.10 10.92
N ASN A 36 5.50 9.12 11.23
CA ASN A 36 5.73 8.65 12.60
C ASN A 36 7.22 8.44 12.94
N ASP A 37 8.12 8.79 12.00
CA ASP A 37 9.56 8.89 12.27
C ASP A 37 10.11 10.31 11.98
N GLY A 38 9.21 11.29 11.83
CA GLY A 38 9.55 12.68 11.49
C GLY A 38 9.71 12.94 9.99
N ARG A 39 9.83 11.93 9.13
CA ARG A 39 10.04 12.07 7.69
C ARG A 39 9.18 11.12 6.86
N ARG A 40 8.89 9.93 7.39
CA ARG A 40 8.26 8.83 6.65
C ARG A 40 7.11 8.25 7.47
N ALA A 41 6.23 7.56 6.76
CA ALA A 41 5.17 6.76 7.35
C ALA A 41 5.64 5.30 7.44
N GLN A 42 5.84 4.81 8.65
CA GLN A 42 6.25 3.44 8.93
C GLN A 42 5.06 2.61 9.39
N PHE A 43 4.91 1.44 8.82
CA PHE A 43 3.82 0.51 9.15
C PHE A 43 4.39 -0.81 9.65
N ASP A 44 3.90 -1.27 10.79
CA ASP A 44 4.04 -2.65 11.20
C ASP A 44 2.85 -3.47 10.67
N MET A 45 2.86 -4.79 10.89
CA MET A 45 1.77 -5.64 10.39
C MET A 45 0.41 -5.31 11.04
N PRO A 46 0.31 -5.08 12.37
CA PRO A 46 -0.97 -4.68 12.98
C PRO A 46 -1.57 -3.40 12.38
N MET A 47 -0.75 -2.43 12.00
CA MET A 47 -1.23 -1.20 11.36
C MET A 47 -1.85 -1.50 9.98
N LEU A 48 -1.24 -2.39 9.20
CA LEU A 48 -1.79 -2.82 7.91
C LEU A 48 -3.07 -3.65 8.08
N GLU A 49 -3.13 -4.48 9.11
CA GLU A 49 -4.32 -5.25 9.47
C GLU A 49 -5.50 -4.35 9.89
N GLY A 50 -5.21 -3.21 10.50
CA GLY A 50 -6.19 -2.24 10.95
C GLY A 50 -6.87 -1.46 9.82
N LEU A 51 -6.31 -1.45 8.61
CA LEU A 51 -6.94 -0.88 7.43
C LEU A 51 -8.01 -1.83 6.89
N PRO A 52 -9.00 -1.34 6.12
CA PRO A 52 -9.96 -2.24 5.48
C PRO A 52 -9.23 -3.28 4.63
N GLN A 53 -9.62 -4.56 4.78
CA GLN A 53 -9.01 -5.67 4.07
C GLN A 53 -9.80 -6.02 2.83
N HIS A 54 -9.09 -6.29 1.73
CA HIS A 54 -9.67 -6.73 0.47
C HIS A 54 -9.03 -8.04 0.03
N SER A 55 -9.84 -8.92 -0.55
CA SER A 55 -9.35 -10.17 -1.12
C SER A 55 -9.52 -10.17 -2.64
N THR A 56 -8.51 -10.66 -3.33
CA THR A 56 -8.52 -10.85 -4.77
C THR A 56 -8.09 -12.28 -5.08
N VAL A 57 -8.93 -13.01 -5.82
CA VAL A 57 -8.57 -14.34 -6.34
C VAL A 57 -8.11 -14.13 -7.77
N THR A 58 -6.83 -14.36 -8.02
CA THR A 58 -6.23 -14.11 -9.33
C THR A 58 -5.00 -14.94 -9.58
N ARG A 59 -4.75 -15.19 -10.85
CA ARG A 59 -3.44 -15.66 -11.32
C ARG A 59 -2.49 -14.48 -11.39
N THR A 60 -1.23 -14.75 -11.10
CA THR A 60 -0.14 -13.79 -11.23
C THR A 60 1.14 -14.55 -11.58
N PRO A 61 2.15 -13.91 -12.20
CA PRO A 61 3.41 -14.58 -12.50
C PRO A 61 4.01 -15.25 -11.25
N GLY A 62 4.53 -16.46 -11.43
CA GLY A 62 5.09 -17.27 -10.36
C GLY A 62 4.11 -18.23 -9.70
N PHE A 63 2.83 -18.20 -10.07
CA PHE A 63 1.81 -19.14 -9.60
C PHE A 63 1.08 -19.75 -10.78
N ALA A 64 1.03 -21.09 -10.82
CA ALA A 64 0.39 -21.83 -11.92
C ALA A 64 -1.14 -21.68 -11.91
N GLN A 65 -1.73 -21.46 -10.74
CA GLN A 65 -3.18 -21.36 -10.54
C GLN A 65 -3.56 -20.06 -9.84
N ALA A 66 -4.83 -19.71 -9.94
CA ALA A 66 -5.38 -18.58 -9.19
C ALA A 66 -5.27 -18.84 -7.69
N ARG A 67 -4.85 -17.83 -6.95
CA ARG A 67 -4.69 -17.87 -5.49
C ARG A 67 -5.44 -16.69 -4.88
N ARG A 68 -5.79 -16.82 -3.62
CA ARG A 68 -6.41 -15.72 -2.87
C ARG A 68 -5.33 -14.88 -2.20
N PHE A 69 -5.31 -13.61 -2.54
CA PHE A 69 -4.45 -12.62 -1.91
C PHE A 69 -5.32 -11.66 -1.09
N THR A 70 -4.90 -11.35 0.12
CA THR A 70 -5.66 -10.48 1.03
C THR A 70 -4.76 -9.44 1.65
N GLY A 71 -5.24 -8.21 1.70
CA GLY A 71 -4.55 -7.09 2.34
C GLY A 71 -5.31 -5.78 2.13
N PRO A 72 -4.77 -4.68 2.66
CA PRO A 72 -5.34 -3.37 2.42
C PRO A 72 -5.16 -2.95 0.96
N LEU A 73 -6.07 -2.11 0.48
CA LEU A 73 -5.88 -1.44 -0.81
C LEU A 73 -4.65 -0.51 -0.74
N LEU A 74 -3.89 -0.48 -1.81
CA LEU A 74 -2.74 0.44 -1.90
C LEU A 74 -3.17 1.89 -1.71
N ARG A 75 -4.32 2.31 -2.29
CA ARG A 75 -4.84 3.67 -2.08
C ARG A 75 -5.14 3.99 -0.62
N ASP A 76 -5.55 3.01 0.18
CA ASP A 76 -5.81 3.22 1.61
C ASP A 76 -4.51 3.35 2.41
N VAL A 77 -3.48 2.59 2.05
CA VAL A 77 -2.13 2.74 2.63
C VAL A 77 -1.58 4.13 2.31
N LEU A 78 -1.69 4.57 1.06
CA LEU A 78 -1.25 5.90 0.64
C LEU A 78 -2.02 7.01 1.34
N ALA A 79 -3.34 6.86 1.50
CA ALA A 79 -4.18 7.81 2.23
C ALA A 79 -3.77 7.89 3.71
N ALA A 80 -3.49 6.76 4.36
CA ALA A 80 -3.01 6.72 5.75
C ALA A 80 -1.68 7.46 5.90
N ALA A 81 -0.79 7.38 4.91
CA ALA A 81 0.48 8.10 4.87
C ALA A 81 0.30 9.58 4.47
N GLY A 82 -0.89 10.01 4.07
CA GLY A 82 -1.12 11.35 3.54
C GLY A 82 -0.32 11.62 2.27
N ALA A 83 -0.20 10.61 1.40
CA ALA A 83 0.58 10.69 0.19
C ALA A 83 -0.10 11.53 -0.88
N GLN A 84 0.69 12.33 -1.61
CA GLN A 84 0.28 13.05 -2.80
C GLN A 84 1.43 13.08 -3.79
N GLY A 85 1.22 12.53 -4.97
CA GLY A 85 2.26 12.48 -5.99
C GLY A 85 1.73 11.98 -7.32
N THR A 86 2.62 11.76 -8.26
CA THR A 86 2.29 11.27 -9.61
C THR A 86 2.89 9.90 -9.90
N LEU A 87 3.91 9.51 -9.14
CA LEU A 87 4.64 8.28 -9.34
C LEU A 87 4.93 7.61 -8.00
N LEU A 88 4.85 6.29 -7.97
CA LEU A 88 5.25 5.48 -6.83
C LEU A 88 6.46 4.64 -7.25
N ARG A 89 7.55 4.74 -6.51
CA ARG A 89 8.68 3.82 -6.66
C ARG A 89 8.57 2.74 -5.62
N LEU A 90 8.36 1.52 -6.07
CA LEU A 90 8.27 0.33 -5.23
C LEU A 90 9.65 -0.29 -5.10
N VAL A 91 10.07 -0.59 -3.87
CA VAL A 91 11.38 -1.20 -3.60
C VAL A 91 11.16 -2.48 -2.79
N ALA A 92 11.69 -3.58 -3.31
CA ALA A 92 11.65 -4.88 -2.67
C ALA A 92 12.85 -5.12 -1.74
N LEU A 93 12.78 -6.16 -0.92
CA LEU A 93 13.87 -6.54 -0.01
C LEU A 93 15.19 -6.84 -0.73
N ASN A 94 15.15 -7.34 -1.96
CA ASN A 94 16.31 -7.63 -2.80
C ASN A 94 16.76 -6.43 -3.65
N ASP A 95 16.30 -5.22 -3.31
CA ASP A 95 16.56 -3.96 -3.99
C ASP A 95 15.99 -3.87 -5.42
N TYR A 96 15.14 -4.82 -5.85
CA TYR A 96 14.35 -4.65 -7.07
C TYR A 96 13.52 -3.39 -6.96
N GLN A 97 13.54 -2.56 -8.00
CA GLN A 97 12.78 -1.32 -8.05
C GLN A 97 11.92 -1.30 -9.32
N VAL A 98 10.69 -0.83 -9.16
CA VAL A 98 9.79 -0.60 -10.28
C VAL A 98 8.95 0.64 -10.00
N ASP A 99 8.72 1.45 -11.02
CA ASP A 99 7.87 2.62 -10.93
C ASP A 99 6.46 2.27 -11.37
N MET A 100 5.49 2.76 -10.62
CA MET A 100 4.05 2.62 -10.85
C MET A 100 3.45 4.00 -10.89
N PRO A 101 2.61 4.35 -11.89
CA PRO A 101 1.85 5.59 -11.84
C PRO A 101 0.99 5.61 -10.55
N TYR A 102 0.98 6.74 -9.87
CA TYR A 102 0.12 6.93 -8.70
C TYR A 102 -1.34 6.61 -9.02
N ASP A 103 -1.74 6.95 -10.24
CA ASP A 103 -3.10 6.74 -10.75
C ASP A 103 -3.52 5.27 -10.78
N ASP A 104 -2.59 4.32 -10.93
CA ASP A 104 -2.90 2.89 -10.86
C ASP A 104 -3.54 2.51 -9.52
N ALA A 105 -3.04 3.08 -8.43
CA ALA A 105 -3.59 2.85 -7.10
C ALA A 105 -5.01 3.41 -6.94
N GLN A 106 -5.34 4.48 -7.68
CA GLN A 106 -6.65 5.11 -7.63
C GLN A 106 -7.67 4.43 -8.55
N ARG A 107 -7.22 3.97 -9.71
CA ARG A 107 -8.09 3.40 -10.76
C ARG A 107 -8.35 1.91 -10.61
N HIS A 108 -7.43 1.19 -10.03
CA HIS A 108 -7.50 -0.26 -9.88
C HIS A 108 -7.51 -0.62 -8.41
N ASP A 109 -8.14 -1.74 -8.09
CA ASP A 109 -8.15 -2.27 -6.72
C ASP A 109 -6.86 -3.05 -6.46
N VAL A 110 -5.73 -2.33 -6.55
CA VAL A 110 -4.41 -2.87 -6.21
C VAL A 110 -4.33 -3.05 -4.70
N ILE A 111 -3.96 -4.25 -4.27
CA ILE A 111 -3.80 -4.53 -2.84
C ILE A 111 -2.32 -4.66 -2.47
N VAL A 112 -2.00 -4.29 -1.25
CA VAL A 112 -0.76 -4.66 -0.58
C VAL A 112 -1.06 -5.95 0.19
N ALA A 113 -0.89 -7.08 -0.49
CA ALA A 113 -1.25 -8.37 0.07
C ALA A 113 -0.32 -8.75 1.23
N ARG A 114 -0.90 -9.10 2.35
CA ARG A 114 -0.20 -9.65 3.51
C ARG A 114 -0.50 -11.13 3.75
N LEU A 115 -1.56 -11.64 3.12
CA LEU A 115 -1.95 -13.05 3.21
C LEU A 115 -2.04 -13.66 1.81
N LEU A 116 -1.63 -14.92 1.72
CA LEU A 116 -1.80 -15.80 0.58
C LEU A 116 -2.56 -17.04 1.05
N ASP A 117 -3.74 -17.28 0.48
CA ASP A 117 -4.65 -18.34 0.92
C ASP A 117 -4.87 -18.31 2.44
N ASP A 118 -5.15 -17.10 2.95
CA ASP A 118 -5.45 -16.80 4.36
C ASP A 118 -4.29 -17.01 5.34
N LYS A 119 -3.06 -17.15 4.83
CA LYS A 119 -1.85 -17.33 5.65
C LYS A 119 -0.81 -16.24 5.38
N PRO A 120 -0.06 -15.80 6.40
CA PRO A 120 1.08 -14.91 6.19
C PRO A 120 2.08 -15.52 5.21
N MET A 121 2.69 -14.64 4.40
CA MET A 121 3.73 -15.04 3.45
C MET A 121 5.11 -14.88 4.07
N ALA A 122 5.90 -15.95 4.07
CA ALA A 122 7.30 -15.87 4.42
C ALA A 122 8.09 -15.12 3.33
N VAL A 123 9.26 -14.58 3.68
CA VAL A 123 10.13 -13.88 2.72
C VAL A 123 10.47 -14.79 1.53
N ARG A 124 10.79 -16.06 1.78
CA ARG A 124 11.08 -17.05 0.73
C ARG A 124 9.89 -17.32 -0.19
N ASP A 125 8.66 -17.01 0.27
CA ASP A 125 7.41 -17.25 -0.44
C ASP A 125 6.80 -15.93 -0.96
N LYS A 126 7.65 -14.96 -1.32
CA LYS A 126 7.30 -13.64 -1.86
C LYS A 126 6.75 -12.63 -0.85
N GLY A 127 6.80 -12.97 0.45
CA GLY A 127 6.37 -12.06 1.53
C GLY A 127 7.48 -11.15 2.06
N PRO A 128 7.17 -10.41 3.12
CA PRO A 128 5.89 -10.40 3.82
C PRO A 128 4.75 -9.69 3.09
N LEU A 129 5.05 -8.83 2.13
CA LEU A 129 4.06 -8.05 1.39
C LEU A 129 4.26 -8.22 -0.13
N PHE A 130 3.13 -8.30 -0.84
CA PHE A 130 3.12 -8.50 -2.28
C PHE A 130 2.09 -7.56 -2.91
N VAL A 131 2.50 -6.76 -3.87
CA VAL A 131 1.60 -5.87 -4.62
C VAL A 131 0.83 -6.70 -5.64
N ILE A 132 -0.48 -6.75 -5.54
CA ILE A 132 -1.34 -7.56 -6.41
C ILE A 132 -2.38 -6.69 -7.10
N TYR A 133 -2.40 -6.77 -8.43
CA TYR A 133 -3.46 -6.23 -9.27
C TYR A 133 -4.57 -7.28 -9.47
N PRO A 134 -5.83 -6.87 -9.70
CA PRO A 134 -6.92 -7.80 -9.99
C PRO A 134 -6.86 -8.30 -11.44
N PHE A 135 -5.82 -9.05 -11.79
CA PHE A 135 -5.52 -9.48 -13.16
C PHE A 135 -6.65 -10.28 -13.81
N ASP A 136 -7.25 -11.23 -13.08
CA ASP A 136 -8.29 -12.08 -13.64
C ASP A 136 -9.63 -11.36 -13.80
N ALA A 137 -9.92 -10.39 -12.91
CA ALA A 137 -11.12 -9.56 -13.02
C ALA A 137 -10.99 -8.48 -14.10
N ARG A 138 -9.75 -8.09 -14.43
CA ARG A 138 -9.42 -7.02 -15.38
C ARG A 138 -8.39 -7.52 -16.39
N PRO A 139 -8.82 -8.21 -17.47
CA PRO A 139 -7.89 -8.81 -18.45
C PRO A 139 -6.91 -7.81 -19.09
N GLU A 140 -7.28 -6.55 -19.19
CA GLU A 140 -6.41 -5.48 -19.68
C GLU A 140 -5.16 -5.27 -18.83
N LEU A 141 -5.17 -5.72 -17.58
CA LEU A 141 -4.02 -5.67 -16.69
C LEU A 141 -3.03 -6.84 -16.92
N ARG A 142 -3.41 -7.83 -17.71
CA ARG A 142 -2.57 -9.00 -18.02
C ARG A 142 -1.54 -8.64 -19.09
N SER A 143 -0.52 -7.90 -18.70
CA SER A 143 0.58 -7.49 -19.58
C SER A 143 1.88 -7.40 -18.81
N ALA A 144 3.00 -7.45 -19.53
CA ALA A 144 4.33 -7.36 -18.93
C ALA A 144 4.51 -6.08 -18.09
N VAL A 145 3.89 -4.97 -18.50
CA VAL A 145 3.94 -3.70 -17.79
C VAL A 145 3.36 -3.84 -16.38
N TYR A 146 2.12 -4.34 -16.27
CA TYR A 146 1.46 -4.49 -14.97
C TYR A 146 2.07 -5.62 -14.15
N TYR A 147 2.50 -6.71 -14.79
CA TYR A 147 3.20 -7.78 -14.07
C TYR A 147 4.48 -7.28 -13.41
N SER A 148 5.22 -6.39 -14.06
CA SER A 148 6.43 -5.82 -13.49
C SER A 148 6.16 -4.93 -12.28
N ARG A 149 4.99 -4.29 -12.22
CA ARG A 149 4.55 -3.46 -11.09
C ARG A 149 4.02 -4.28 -9.91
N SER A 150 3.78 -5.56 -10.10
CA SER A 150 3.35 -6.49 -9.05
C SER A 150 4.56 -6.98 -8.27
N ALA A 151 5.16 -6.06 -7.51
CA ALA A 151 6.38 -6.31 -6.76
C ALA A 151 6.10 -7.21 -5.54
N TRP A 152 6.86 -8.30 -5.43
CA TRP A 152 6.85 -9.13 -4.23
C TRP A 152 7.94 -8.69 -3.26
N GLN A 153 7.86 -9.14 -1.99
CA GLN A 153 8.78 -8.72 -0.93
C GLN A 153 8.86 -7.19 -0.81
N LEU A 154 7.72 -6.52 -0.96
CA LEU A 154 7.66 -5.07 -0.88
C LEU A 154 8.17 -4.58 0.49
N ARG A 155 9.09 -3.60 0.46
CA ARG A 155 9.67 -2.99 1.66
C ARG A 155 9.38 -1.50 1.75
N THR A 156 9.48 -0.80 0.63
CA THR A 156 9.39 0.66 0.60
C THR A 156 8.55 1.14 -0.59
N ILE A 157 7.78 2.17 -0.36
CA ILE A 157 7.11 2.95 -1.39
C ILE A 157 7.63 4.38 -1.27
N GLU A 158 8.27 4.88 -2.33
CA GLU A 158 8.68 6.27 -2.41
C GLU A 158 7.68 7.02 -3.28
N VAL A 159 7.05 8.06 -2.72
CA VAL A 159 6.05 8.89 -3.41
C VAL A 159 6.76 10.09 -4.06
N LEU A 160 6.69 10.18 -5.39
CA LEU A 160 7.34 11.21 -6.18
C LEU A 160 6.36 12.17 -6.83
#